data_81d60abe55f0bebf068559c09632270e
#
_entry.id   81d60abe55f0bebf068559c09632270e
#
_cell.length_a   1.000
_cell.length_b   1.000
_cell.length_c   1.000
_cell.angle_alpha   90.00
_cell.angle_beta   90.00
_cell.angle_gamma   90.00
#
_symmetry.space_group_name_H-M   'P 1'
#
loop_
_entity.id
_entity.type
_entity.pdbx_description
1 polymer ?
#
loop_
_entity_poly.entity_id
_entity_poly.type
_entity_poly.pdbx_seq_one_letter_code
_entity_poly.pdbx_strand_id
1 'polypeptide(L)'
;MHSFRLVTDDGKSQFVKWHWKTKQGKASLVWEEAQTISGKNADFHRADLFDAIASGNGPEWELAVQLVDEDKALAFGFDLLDPTKIIPEELAPLKKLGVMKLDRNPTNYFAETEQIMVSLLYLLSP
;
A
#
# COMPACT_ATOMS: atom_id res chain seq x y z
N MET A 1 3.06 1.79 -6.70
CA MET A 1 3.69 2.30 -5.46
C MET A 1 5.14 2.63 -5.75
N HIS A 2 5.69 3.70 -5.20
CA HIS A 2 7.10 4.09 -5.41
C HIS A 2 8.06 3.18 -4.67
N SER A 3 9.32 3.15 -5.12
CA SER A 3 10.43 2.56 -4.38
C SER A 3 11.03 3.62 -3.45
N PHE A 4 11.46 3.18 -2.27
CA PHE A 4 12.07 4.02 -1.25
C PHE A 4 13.45 3.46 -0.90
N ARG A 5 14.28 4.27 -0.26
CA ARG A 5 15.58 3.86 0.27
C ARG A 5 15.48 3.69 1.77
N LEU A 6 15.83 2.53 2.26
CA LEU A 6 16.01 2.26 3.69
C LEU A 6 17.50 2.35 4.02
N VAL A 7 17.81 3.01 5.11
CA VAL A 7 19.19 3.16 5.61
C VAL A 7 19.22 2.63 7.04
N THR A 8 20.18 1.76 7.33
CA THR A 8 20.41 1.24 8.66
C THR A 8 21.35 2.16 9.47
N ASP A 9 21.42 2.01 10.79
CA ASP A 9 22.26 2.83 11.67
C ASP A 9 23.76 2.73 11.32
N ASP A 10 24.21 1.62 10.74
CA ASP A 10 25.58 1.40 10.25
C ASP A 10 25.79 1.92 8.82
N GLY A 11 24.84 2.66 8.25
CA GLY A 11 24.93 3.34 6.96
C GLY A 11 24.70 2.46 5.75
N LYS A 12 24.32 1.19 5.93
CA LYS A 12 23.94 0.33 4.79
C LYS A 12 22.60 0.74 4.25
N SER A 13 22.48 0.75 2.93
CA SER A 13 21.23 1.13 2.25
C SER A 13 20.73 0.05 1.30
N GLN A 14 19.41 -0.05 1.23
CA GLN A 14 18.68 -0.93 0.33
C GLN A 14 17.47 -0.20 -0.25
N PHE A 15 17.14 -0.47 -1.50
CA PHE A 15 15.86 -0.06 -2.04
C PHE A 15 14.78 -1.02 -1.59
N VAL A 16 13.60 -0.45 -1.24
CA VAL A 16 12.41 -1.18 -0.83
C VAL A 16 11.24 -0.79 -1.70
N LYS A 17 10.47 -1.78 -2.14
CA LYS A 17 9.15 -1.59 -2.74
C LYS A 17 8.13 -2.28 -1.86
N TRP A 18 7.16 -1.52 -1.36
CA TRP A 18 6.11 -2.00 -0.48
C TRP A 18 4.97 -2.63 -1.26
N HIS A 19 4.41 -3.72 -0.74
CA HIS A 19 3.27 -4.42 -1.32
C HIS A 19 2.20 -4.67 -0.27
N TRP A 20 0.98 -4.29 -0.59
CA TRP A 20 -0.20 -4.62 0.18
C TRP A 20 -1.04 -5.61 -0.60
N LYS A 21 -1.08 -6.86 -0.13
CA LYS A 21 -1.86 -7.94 -0.76
C LYS A 21 -3.14 -8.15 0.02
N THR A 22 -4.29 -7.90 -0.64
CA THR A 22 -5.60 -8.09 0.00
C THR A 22 -5.86 -9.56 0.30
N LYS A 23 -6.47 -9.85 1.46
CA LYS A 23 -6.89 -11.20 1.86
C LYS A 23 -8.36 -11.49 1.51
N GLN A 24 -9.14 -10.46 1.16
CA GLN A 24 -10.54 -10.58 0.76
C GLN A 24 -10.73 -11.01 -0.70
N GLY A 25 -9.65 -11.12 -1.46
CA GLY A 25 -9.70 -11.32 -2.90
C GLY A 25 -9.85 -10.00 -3.67
N LYS A 26 -9.97 -10.11 -4.98
CA LYS A 26 -10.11 -8.96 -5.89
C LYS A 26 -11.35 -9.17 -6.75
N ALA A 27 -12.16 -8.14 -6.87
CA ALA A 27 -13.30 -8.09 -7.75
C ALA A 27 -13.34 -6.72 -8.45
N SER A 28 -13.84 -6.70 -9.67
CA SER A 28 -14.02 -5.48 -10.45
C SER A 28 -15.44 -5.42 -10.98
N LEU A 29 -15.96 -4.22 -11.14
CA LEU A 29 -17.25 -3.97 -11.77
C LEU A 29 -17.08 -3.87 -13.30
N VAL A 30 -18.09 -4.28 -14.04
CA VAL A 30 -18.17 -3.97 -15.45
C VAL A 30 -18.57 -2.50 -15.66
N TRP A 31 -18.33 -1.97 -16.86
CA TRP A 31 -18.47 -0.54 -17.13
C TRP A 31 -19.86 0.03 -16.79
N GLU A 32 -20.91 -0.65 -17.16
CA GLU A 32 -22.30 -0.22 -16.93
C GLU A 32 -22.63 -0.14 -15.43
N GLU A 33 -22.16 -1.14 -14.66
CA GLU A 33 -22.30 -1.16 -13.20
C GLU A 33 -21.49 -0.03 -12.55
N ALA A 34 -20.26 0.18 -13.02
CA ALA A 34 -19.39 1.23 -12.52
C ALA A 34 -19.99 2.62 -12.72
N GLN A 35 -20.53 2.91 -13.92
CA GLN A 35 -21.24 4.17 -14.20
C GLN A 35 -22.47 4.35 -13.31
N THR A 36 -23.29 3.30 -13.18
CA THR A 36 -24.51 3.35 -12.37
C THR A 36 -24.20 3.62 -10.90
N ILE A 37 -23.21 2.94 -10.35
CA ILE A 37 -22.80 3.12 -8.95
C ILE A 37 -22.19 4.51 -8.74
N SER A 38 -21.31 4.96 -9.62
CA SER A 38 -20.73 6.32 -9.55
C SER A 38 -21.78 7.42 -9.55
N GLY A 39 -22.84 7.25 -10.33
CA GLY A 39 -23.94 8.20 -10.38
C GLY A 39 -24.87 8.16 -9.19
N LYS A 40 -25.07 6.99 -8.57
CA LYS A 40 -25.96 6.83 -7.42
C LYS A 40 -25.27 7.06 -6.09
N ASN A 41 -24.02 6.66 -5.97
CA ASN A 41 -23.23 6.74 -4.74
C ASN A 41 -21.74 6.90 -5.09
N ALA A 42 -21.27 8.14 -5.12
CA ALA A 42 -19.86 8.45 -5.38
C ALA A 42 -18.90 7.90 -4.29
N ASP A 43 -19.43 7.67 -3.09
CA ASP A 43 -18.67 7.17 -1.95
C ASP A 43 -18.87 5.66 -1.69
N PHE A 44 -19.23 4.90 -2.70
CA PHE A 44 -19.55 3.48 -2.58
C PHE A 44 -18.49 2.69 -1.83
N HIS A 45 -17.22 2.79 -2.21
CA HIS A 45 -16.12 2.09 -1.55
C HIS A 45 -15.88 2.55 -0.11
N ARG A 46 -16.05 3.86 0.14
CA ARG A 46 -15.89 4.41 1.49
C ARG A 46 -17.00 3.94 2.41
N ALA A 47 -18.25 3.92 1.92
CA ALA A 47 -19.38 3.42 2.67
C ALA A 47 -19.24 1.92 2.98
N ASP A 48 -18.86 1.12 1.97
CA ASP A 48 -18.62 -0.33 2.13
C ASP A 48 -17.56 -0.62 3.21
N LEU A 49 -16.43 0.11 3.16
CA LEU A 49 -15.38 -0.04 4.17
C LEU A 49 -15.86 0.33 5.57
N PHE A 50 -16.58 1.44 5.70
CA PHE A 50 -17.12 1.89 6.99
C PHE A 50 -18.08 0.87 7.59
N ASP A 51 -19.01 0.36 6.79
CA ASP A 51 -20.02 -0.63 7.20
C ASP A 51 -19.38 -1.99 7.52
N ALA A 52 -18.38 -2.42 6.74
CA ALA A 52 -17.64 -3.64 6.99
C ALA A 52 -16.91 -3.60 8.35
N ILE A 53 -16.25 -2.49 8.66
CA ILE A 53 -15.59 -2.31 9.96
C ILE A 53 -16.62 -2.24 11.10
N ALA A 54 -17.71 -1.49 10.92
CA ALA A 54 -18.76 -1.36 11.93
C ALA A 54 -19.45 -2.70 12.25
N SER A 55 -19.58 -3.58 11.26
CA SER A 55 -20.13 -4.94 11.43
C SER A 55 -19.15 -5.98 11.96
N GLY A 56 -17.89 -5.60 12.23
CA GLY A 56 -16.84 -6.50 12.70
C GLY A 56 -16.13 -7.30 11.59
N ASN A 57 -16.49 -7.07 10.33
CA ASN A 57 -15.89 -7.70 9.14
C ASN A 57 -14.78 -6.84 8.51
N GLY A 58 -14.01 -6.17 9.35
CA GLY A 58 -12.92 -5.29 8.88
C GLY A 58 -11.92 -6.02 7.99
N PRO A 59 -11.55 -5.42 6.84
CA PRO A 59 -10.68 -6.06 5.87
C PRO A 59 -9.24 -6.18 6.35
N GLU A 60 -8.52 -7.14 5.76
CA GLU A 60 -7.13 -7.45 6.09
C GLU A 60 -6.24 -7.42 4.84
N TRP A 61 -5.00 -6.98 5.03
CA TRP A 61 -3.95 -7.02 4.00
C TRP A 61 -2.68 -7.62 4.56
N GLU A 62 -2.01 -8.41 3.75
CA GLU A 62 -0.65 -8.84 4.01
C GLU A 62 0.32 -7.76 3.54
N LEU A 63 1.18 -7.27 4.44
CA LEU A 63 2.29 -6.40 4.12
C LEU A 63 3.47 -7.25 3.69
N ALA A 64 3.99 -7.01 2.51
CA ALA A 64 5.20 -7.61 2.00
C ALA A 64 6.13 -6.55 1.39
N VAL A 65 7.41 -6.87 1.28
CA VAL A 65 8.42 -6.00 0.68
C VAL A 65 9.26 -6.76 -0.33
N GLN A 66 9.69 -6.05 -1.36
CA GLN A 66 10.82 -6.44 -2.19
C GLN A 66 12.01 -5.58 -1.79
N LEU A 67 13.12 -6.20 -1.47
CA LEU A 67 14.37 -5.53 -1.10
C LEU A 67 15.42 -5.75 -2.20
N VAL A 68 16.09 -4.69 -2.59
CA VAL A 68 17.16 -4.73 -3.59
C VAL A 68 18.36 -3.95 -3.04
N ASP A 69 19.51 -4.60 -2.99
CA ASP A 69 20.74 -3.94 -2.62
C ASP A 69 21.06 -2.82 -3.61
N GLU A 70 21.56 -1.70 -3.12
CA GLU A 70 21.80 -0.52 -3.94
C GLU A 70 22.77 -0.80 -5.10
N ASP A 71 23.79 -1.61 -4.85
CA ASP A 71 24.77 -2.02 -5.87
C ASP A 71 24.14 -2.84 -7.02
N LYS A 72 23.07 -3.56 -6.73
CA LYS A 72 22.36 -4.39 -7.71
C LYS A 72 21.29 -3.63 -8.47
N ALA A 73 20.89 -2.47 -7.98
CA ALA A 73 19.80 -1.69 -8.57
C ALA A 73 20.05 -1.29 -10.03
N LEU A 74 21.31 -1.06 -10.39
CA LEU A 74 21.72 -0.73 -11.76
C LEU A 74 21.83 -1.95 -12.69
N ALA A 75 21.80 -3.17 -12.14
CA ALA A 75 21.86 -4.40 -12.93
C ALA A 75 20.52 -4.83 -13.52
N PHE A 76 19.41 -4.18 -13.10
CA PHE A 76 18.09 -4.41 -13.68
C PHE A 76 18.03 -3.75 -15.07
N GLY A 77 17.38 -4.41 -16.03
CA GLY A 77 17.16 -3.85 -17.37
C GLY A 77 16.15 -2.68 -17.41
N PHE A 78 15.77 -2.13 -16.26
CA PHE A 78 14.85 -1.02 -16.09
C PHE A 78 15.17 -0.23 -14.81
N ASP A 79 14.67 1.00 -14.72
CA ASP A 79 14.85 1.85 -13.55
C ASP A 79 13.93 1.39 -12.39
N LEU A 80 14.52 0.97 -11.27
CA LEU A 80 13.78 0.59 -10.05
C LEU A 80 13.01 1.74 -9.42
N LEU A 81 13.39 2.98 -9.69
CA LEU A 81 12.72 4.18 -9.16
C LEU A 81 11.51 4.58 -10.01
N ASP A 82 11.36 4.00 -11.22
CA ASP A 82 10.19 4.23 -12.05
C ASP A 82 8.95 3.54 -11.45
N PRO A 83 7.94 4.30 -10.98
CA PRO A 83 6.76 3.72 -10.32
C PRO A 83 5.88 2.92 -11.28
N THR A 84 6.06 3.06 -12.59
CA THR A 84 5.32 2.29 -13.61
C THR A 84 5.86 0.89 -13.80
N LYS A 85 7.06 0.59 -13.32
CA LYS A 85 7.70 -0.71 -13.47
C LYS A 85 7.34 -1.65 -12.34
N ILE A 86 7.13 -2.91 -12.70
CA ILE A 86 6.93 -4.01 -11.77
C ILE A 86 8.27 -4.74 -11.64
N ILE A 87 8.69 -5.01 -10.40
CA ILE A 87 9.89 -5.81 -10.12
C ILE A 87 9.44 -7.29 -10.10
N PRO A 88 9.92 -8.13 -11.03
CA PRO A 88 9.63 -9.56 -11.01
C PRO A 88 10.08 -10.23 -9.71
N GLU A 89 9.26 -11.16 -9.20
CA GLU A 89 9.58 -11.87 -7.94
C GLU A 89 10.80 -12.79 -8.07
N GLU A 90 11.14 -13.19 -9.28
CA GLU A 90 12.35 -13.96 -9.60
C GLU A 90 13.63 -13.15 -9.38
N LEU A 91 13.57 -11.84 -9.58
CA LEU A 91 14.70 -10.92 -9.40
C LEU A 91 14.79 -10.40 -7.97
N ALA A 92 13.66 -10.16 -7.33
CA ALA A 92 13.56 -9.75 -5.94
C ALA A 92 12.33 -10.40 -5.30
N PRO A 93 12.50 -11.48 -4.53
CA PRO A 93 11.39 -12.22 -3.93
C PRO A 93 10.66 -11.37 -2.89
N LEU A 94 9.35 -11.57 -2.80
CA LEU A 94 8.52 -10.92 -1.78
C LEU A 94 8.80 -11.50 -0.39
N LYS A 95 9.17 -10.64 0.52
CA LYS A 95 9.32 -10.96 1.94
C LYS A 95 8.09 -10.48 2.70
N LYS A 96 7.35 -11.40 3.27
CA LYS A 96 6.19 -11.10 4.12
C LYS A 96 6.65 -10.57 5.47
N LEU A 97 6.05 -9.48 5.92
CA LEU A 97 6.37 -8.81 7.18
C LEU A 97 5.26 -8.97 8.22
N GLY A 98 4.00 -8.92 7.81
CA GLY A 98 2.88 -8.97 8.74
C GLY A 98 1.53 -8.79 8.07
N VAL A 99 0.50 -8.63 8.89
CA VAL A 99 -0.88 -8.40 8.46
C VAL A 99 -1.39 -7.12 9.08
N MET A 100 -1.99 -6.27 8.26
CA MET A 100 -2.76 -5.11 8.69
C MET A 100 -4.24 -5.48 8.67
N LYS A 101 -4.93 -5.19 9.75
CA LYS A 101 -6.40 -5.28 9.84
C LYS A 101 -6.97 -3.91 10.17
N LEU A 102 -8.00 -3.51 9.45
CA LEU A 102 -8.77 -2.31 9.78
C LEU A 102 -9.94 -2.74 10.69
N ASP A 103 -9.88 -2.40 11.96
CA ASP A 103 -10.77 -2.91 12.99
C ASP A 103 -11.62 -1.84 13.69
N ARG A 104 -11.39 -0.56 13.37
CA ARG A 104 -12.08 0.57 14.01
C ARG A 104 -12.25 1.74 13.04
N ASN A 105 -13.46 2.28 13.02
CA ASN A 105 -13.74 3.53 12.33
C ASN A 105 -13.31 4.75 13.16
N PRO A 106 -12.96 5.89 12.53
CA PRO A 106 -12.75 7.15 13.24
C PRO A 106 -14.06 7.63 13.89
N THR A 107 -13.96 8.24 15.06
CA THR A 107 -15.09 8.86 15.76
C THR A 107 -15.26 10.32 15.36
N ASN A 108 -14.15 11.00 15.02
CA ASN A 108 -14.14 12.35 14.50
C ASN A 108 -13.30 12.37 13.20
N TYR A 109 -13.99 12.27 12.07
CA TYR A 109 -13.34 12.18 10.76
C TYR A 109 -12.45 13.37 10.45
N PHE A 110 -12.86 14.59 10.83
CA PHE A 110 -12.07 15.80 10.61
C PHE A 110 -10.73 15.74 11.35
N ALA A 111 -10.76 15.46 12.65
CA ALA A 111 -9.54 15.42 13.47
C ALA A 111 -8.66 14.20 13.20
N GLU A 112 -9.27 13.04 12.97
CA GLU A 112 -8.55 11.76 12.90
C GLU A 112 -8.18 11.35 11.47
N THR A 113 -8.78 11.96 10.44
CA THR A 113 -8.55 11.59 9.04
C THR A 113 -8.16 12.79 8.18
N GLU A 114 -8.94 13.85 8.14
CA GLU A 114 -8.68 14.99 7.26
C GLU A 114 -7.41 15.78 7.62
N GLN A 115 -7.04 15.80 8.90
CA GLN A 115 -5.84 16.48 9.39
C GLN A 115 -4.59 15.59 9.42
N ILE A 116 -4.68 14.33 9.01
CA ILE A 116 -3.52 13.44 8.94
C ILE A 116 -2.63 13.84 7.76
N MET A 117 -1.37 14.12 8.07
CA MET A 117 -0.32 14.32 7.09
C MET A 117 0.69 13.19 7.17
N VAL A 118 0.88 12.47 6.06
CA VAL A 118 1.95 11.48 5.94
C VAL A 118 3.21 12.20 5.45
N SER A 119 4.21 12.31 6.31
CA SER A 119 5.51 12.88 5.95
C SER A 119 6.56 11.79 5.79
N LEU A 120 7.22 11.74 4.63
CA LEU A 120 8.37 10.87 4.38
C LEU A 120 9.66 11.36 5.06
N LEU A 121 9.68 12.61 5.55
CA LEU A 121 10.84 13.20 6.24
C LEU A 121 11.21 12.45 7.52
N TYR A 122 10.25 11.85 8.20
CA TYR A 122 10.50 11.05 9.40
C TYR A 122 11.13 9.67 9.12
N LEU A 123 11.12 9.22 7.86
CA LEU A 123 11.77 7.97 7.46
C LEU A 123 13.27 8.17 7.12
N LEU A 124 13.72 9.40 7.09
CA LEU A 124 15.09 9.79 6.72
C LEU A 124 15.88 10.37 7.90
N SER A 125 15.30 10.42 9.10
CA SER A 125 16.01 10.82 10.31
C SER A 125 16.90 9.68 10.80
N PRO A 126 18.20 9.94 11.04
CA PRO A 126 19.07 8.98 11.68
C PRO A 126 18.67 8.74 13.14
#